data_4e590548d843024696258b6252c39615
#
_entry.id   4e590548d843024696258b6252c39615
#
_cell.length_a   1.000
_cell.length_b   1.000
_cell.length_c   1.000
_cell.angle_alpha   90.00
_cell.angle_beta   90.00
_cell.angle_gamma   90.00
#
_symmetry.space_group_name_H-M   'P 1'
#
loop_
_entity.id
_entity.type
_entity.pdbx_description
1 polymer ?
#
loop_
_entity_poly.entity_id
_entity_poly.type
_entity_poly.pdbx_seq_one_letter_code
_entity_poly.pdbx_strand_id
1 'polypeptide(L)'
;TLDRSSAASDVYKRQILGGRLLLRPVLRWIAKSKTPEIFTAAALLLVVGIAYLMVLVGLSMALGAFLAGVLLADSEYRRELEADIEPFKGLLLGLFFIAVGMSIDFGVILRSPGLMAAILVGFLAAKAVVIYALAKVVEIPYQERPVFTLLLAQGGEFAFVVFQAAAGASVFPAETASLLIGAVALSMLISCLLYTSPSPRDS
;
A
#
# COMPACT_ATOMS: atom_id res chain seq x y z
N THR A 1 5.22 -10.29 -29.20
CA THR A 1 4.81 -9.51 -28.01
C THR A 1 3.73 -10.23 -27.18
N LEU A 2 2.82 -10.99 -27.82
CA LEU A 2 1.76 -11.75 -27.13
C LEU A 2 2.29 -12.94 -26.31
N ASP A 3 3.38 -13.55 -26.72
CA ASP A 3 3.97 -14.74 -26.09
C ASP A 3 4.64 -14.41 -24.72
N ARG A 4 5.25 -13.23 -24.59
CA ARG A 4 5.83 -12.78 -23.31
C ARG A 4 4.78 -12.46 -22.25
N SER A 5 3.61 -11.98 -22.66
CA SER A 5 2.49 -11.66 -21.76
C SER A 5 1.83 -12.94 -21.23
N SER A 6 1.70 -13.98 -22.05
CA SER A 6 1.15 -15.28 -21.62
C SER A 6 2.12 -16.02 -20.69
N ALA A 7 3.42 -16.00 -20.99
CA ALA A 7 4.44 -16.62 -20.14
C ALA A 7 4.53 -15.94 -18.76
N ALA A 8 4.47 -14.61 -18.69
CA ALA A 8 4.44 -13.87 -17.43
C ALA A 8 3.17 -14.18 -16.62
N SER A 9 2.01 -14.27 -17.29
CA SER A 9 0.74 -14.65 -16.66
C SER A 9 0.78 -16.08 -16.10
N ASP A 10 1.41 -17.01 -16.81
CA ASP A 10 1.52 -18.41 -16.36
C ASP A 10 2.50 -18.58 -15.22
N VAL A 11 3.60 -17.84 -15.20
CA VAL A 11 4.54 -17.78 -14.06
C VAL A 11 3.82 -17.21 -12.83
N TYR A 12 3.04 -16.15 -13.00
CA TYR A 12 2.27 -15.53 -11.91
C TYR A 12 1.22 -16.50 -11.34
N LYS A 13 0.48 -17.20 -12.19
CA LYS A 13 -0.48 -18.24 -11.78
C LYS A 13 0.20 -19.39 -11.04
N ARG A 14 1.35 -19.87 -11.52
CA ARG A 14 2.12 -20.93 -10.86
C ARG A 14 2.66 -20.49 -9.50
N GLN A 15 3.11 -19.25 -9.35
CA GLN A 15 3.56 -18.69 -8.08
C GLN A 15 2.42 -18.58 -7.07
N ILE A 16 1.25 -18.09 -7.48
CA ILE A 16 0.06 -18.00 -6.62
C ILE A 16 -0.43 -19.40 -6.24
N LEU A 17 -0.48 -20.32 -7.19
CA LEU A 17 -0.92 -21.70 -6.93
C LEU A 17 0.10 -22.45 -6.03
N GLY A 18 1.39 -22.30 -6.30
CA GLY A 18 2.48 -22.88 -5.49
C GLY A 18 2.50 -22.27 -4.07
N GLY A 19 2.33 -20.97 -3.95
CA GLY A 19 2.21 -20.28 -2.67
C GLY A 19 1.01 -20.82 -1.86
N ARG A 20 -0.17 -20.92 -2.47
CA ARG A 20 -1.37 -21.47 -1.81
C ARG A 20 -1.19 -22.94 -1.38
N LEU A 21 -0.57 -23.78 -2.22
CA LEU A 21 -0.35 -25.20 -1.93
C LEU A 21 0.67 -25.42 -0.81
N LEU A 22 1.69 -24.54 -0.68
CA LEU A 22 2.71 -24.62 0.37
C LEU A 22 2.24 -23.96 1.67
N LEU A 23 1.54 -22.83 1.59
CA LEU A 23 1.10 -22.07 2.76
C LEU A 23 0.04 -22.81 3.58
N ARG A 24 -0.93 -23.44 2.94
CA ARG A 24 -2.00 -24.16 3.63
C ARG A 24 -1.48 -25.25 4.58
N PRO A 25 -0.60 -26.19 4.15
CA PRO A 25 -0.09 -27.21 5.07
C PRO A 25 0.81 -26.64 6.16
N VAL A 26 1.61 -25.62 5.86
CA VAL A 26 2.48 -24.97 6.85
C VAL A 26 1.65 -24.25 7.93
N LEU A 27 0.70 -23.43 7.54
CA LEU A 27 -0.20 -22.75 8.49
C LEU A 27 -1.04 -23.75 9.30
N ARG A 28 -1.53 -24.82 8.66
CA ARG A 28 -2.27 -25.87 9.35
C ARG A 28 -1.41 -26.63 10.37
N TRP A 29 -0.15 -26.86 10.06
CA TRP A 29 0.79 -27.49 11.00
C TRP A 29 1.10 -26.58 12.19
N ILE A 30 1.30 -25.28 11.94
CA ILE A 30 1.55 -24.27 12.96
C ILE A 30 0.31 -24.03 13.84
N ALA A 31 -0.87 -23.96 13.26
CA ALA A 31 -2.14 -23.78 13.98
C ALA A 31 -2.44 -24.95 14.94
N LYS A 32 -1.86 -26.14 14.73
CA LYS A 32 -1.96 -27.26 15.65
C LYS A 32 -1.16 -27.07 16.94
N SER A 33 -0.24 -26.12 17.01
CA SER A 33 0.64 -25.91 18.17
C SER A 33 -0.06 -25.30 19.39
N LYS A 34 -1.33 -24.89 19.31
CA LYS A 34 -2.15 -24.31 20.38
C LYS A 34 -1.54 -23.10 21.13
N THR A 35 -0.42 -22.56 20.68
CA THR A 35 0.27 -21.40 21.26
C THR A 35 0.14 -20.23 20.31
N PRO A 36 -0.58 -19.14 20.68
CA PRO A 36 -0.78 -17.96 19.83
C PRO A 36 0.54 -17.34 19.38
N GLU A 37 1.54 -17.31 20.26
CA GLU A 37 2.84 -16.70 20.00
C GLU A 37 3.61 -17.40 18.88
N ILE A 38 3.48 -18.72 18.76
CA ILE A 38 4.12 -19.50 17.69
C ILE A 38 3.43 -19.21 16.36
N PHE A 39 2.12 -19.05 16.37
CA PHE A 39 1.36 -18.72 15.17
C PHE A 39 1.72 -17.32 14.63
N THR A 40 1.76 -16.31 15.51
CA THR A 40 2.18 -14.94 15.17
C THR A 40 3.62 -14.89 14.64
N ALA A 41 4.56 -15.55 15.34
CA ALA A 41 5.96 -15.62 14.92
C ALA A 41 6.12 -16.28 13.55
N ALA A 42 5.37 -17.34 13.28
CA ALA A 42 5.41 -18.04 12.00
C ALA A 42 4.80 -17.20 10.86
N ALA A 43 3.70 -16.47 11.13
CA ALA A 43 3.11 -15.55 10.17
C ALA A 43 4.08 -14.41 9.81
N LEU A 44 4.74 -13.80 10.80
CA LEU A 44 5.76 -12.78 10.59
C LEU A 44 6.97 -13.33 9.82
N LEU A 45 7.44 -14.52 10.20
CA LEU A 45 8.54 -15.19 9.50
C LEU A 45 8.19 -15.46 8.03
N LEU A 46 6.96 -15.83 7.75
CA LEU A 46 6.47 -16.07 6.40
C LEU A 46 6.46 -14.77 5.58
N VAL A 47 5.95 -13.67 6.13
CA VAL A 47 5.95 -12.36 5.46
C VAL A 47 7.38 -11.90 5.17
N VAL A 48 8.27 -11.95 6.18
CA VAL A 48 9.68 -11.57 6.03
C VAL A 48 10.41 -12.50 5.06
N GLY A 49 10.14 -13.80 5.11
CA GLY A 49 10.72 -14.80 4.21
C GLY A 49 10.33 -14.56 2.76
N ILE A 50 9.04 -14.28 2.48
CA ILE A 50 8.58 -13.95 1.12
C ILE A 50 9.19 -12.62 0.65
N ALA A 51 9.23 -11.61 1.54
CA ALA A 51 9.85 -10.33 1.22
C ALA A 51 11.34 -10.50 0.86
N TYR A 52 12.07 -11.32 1.63
CA TYR A 52 13.47 -11.64 1.35
C TYR A 52 13.67 -12.42 0.05
N LEU A 53 12.82 -13.40 -0.23
CA LEU A 53 12.85 -14.15 -1.49
C LEU A 53 12.64 -13.23 -2.70
N MET A 54 11.78 -12.21 -2.58
CA MET A 54 11.58 -11.22 -3.64
C MET A 54 12.84 -10.39 -3.90
N VAL A 55 13.59 -10.04 -2.85
CA VAL A 55 14.88 -9.35 -3.00
C VAL A 55 15.90 -10.21 -3.75
N LEU A 56 15.96 -11.53 -3.46
CA LEU A 56 16.87 -12.43 -4.16
C LEU A 56 16.56 -12.55 -5.67
N VAL A 57 15.31 -12.31 -6.05
CA VAL A 57 14.87 -12.31 -7.47
C VAL A 57 15.00 -10.90 -8.11
N GLY A 58 15.52 -9.91 -7.36
CA GLY A 58 15.68 -8.53 -7.83
C GLY A 58 14.42 -7.68 -7.77
N LEU A 59 13.41 -8.12 -7.01
CA LEU A 59 12.17 -7.38 -6.79
C LEU A 59 12.19 -6.64 -5.44
N SER A 60 11.28 -5.68 -5.27
CA SER A 60 11.21 -4.90 -4.04
C SER A 60 10.69 -5.74 -2.86
N MET A 61 11.27 -5.55 -1.68
CA MET A 61 10.86 -6.19 -0.43
C MET A 61 9.41 -5.87 -0.07
N ALA A 62 8.98 -4.63 -0.31
CA ALA A 62 7.63 -4.18 -0.04
C ALA A 62 6.60 -4.86 -0.95
N LEU A 63 6.93 -5.09 -2.23
CA LEU A 63 6.10 -5.89 -3.13
C LEU A 63 5.97 -7.33 -2.64
N GLY A 64 7.05 -7.91 -2.12
CA GLY A 64 7.04 -9.25 -1.50
C GLY A 64 6.11 -9.33 -0.30
N ALA A 65 6.20 -8.37 0.62
CA ALA A 65 5.32 -8.28 1.78
C ALA A 65 3.84 -8.11 1.38
N PHE A 66 3.56 -7.29 0.37
CA PHE A 66 2.22 -7.13 -0.18
C PHE A 66 1.66 -8.45 -0.75
N LEU A 67 2.44 -9.15 -1.57
CA LEU A 67 2.05 -10.45 -2.13
C LEU A 67 1.81 -11.50 -1.04
N ALA A 68 2.65 -11.51 0.00
CA ALA A 68 2.44 -12.36 1.17
C ALA A 68 1.09 -12.05 1.85
N GLY A 69 0.77 -10.78 2.03
CA GLY A 69 -0.51 -10.34 2.58
C GLY A 69 -1.70 -10.78 1.74
N VAL A 70 -1.62 -10.67 0.42
CA VAL A 70 -2.67 -11.14 -0.50
C VAL A 70 -2.87 -12.66 -0.40
N LEU A 71 -1.78 -13.42 -0.31
CA LEU A 71 -1.86 -14.88 -0.15
C LEU A 71 -2.48 -15.28 1.20
N LEU A 72 -2.16 -14.56 2.26
CA LEU A 72 -2.69 -14.79 3.60
C LEU A 72 -4.15 -14.35 3.74
N ALA A 73 -4.58 -13.32 3.00
CA ALA A 73 -5.96 -12.82 3.01
C ALA A 73 -6.99 -13.87 2.58
N ASP A 74 -6.60 -14.81 1.73
CA ASP A 74 -7.44 -15.94 1.29
C ASP A 74 -7.33 -17.17 2.22
N SER A 75 -6.59 -17.07 3.32
CA SER A 75 -6.36 -18.17 4.29
C SER A 75 -7.55 -18.34 5.22
N GLU A 76 -7.81 -19.57 5.64
CA GLU A 76 -8.79 -19.91 6.70
C GLU A 76 -8.42 -19.25 8.04
N TYR A 77 -7.15 -18.93 8.27
CA TYR A 77 -6.58 -18.32 9.48
C TYR A 77 -6.51 -16.79 9.43
N ARG A 78 -7.13 -16.15 8.44
CA ARG A 78 -7.08 -14.70 8.25
C ARG A 78 -7.46 -13.92 9.51
N ARG A 79 -8.52 -14.31 10.19
CA ARG A 79 -9.03 -13.60 11.38
C ARG A 79 -8.07 -13.65 12.56
N GLU A 80 -7.44 -14.82 12.78
CA GLU A 80 -6.42 -14.99 13.81
C GLU A 80 -5.18 -14.15 13.49
N LEU A 81 -4.72 -14.18 12.23
CA LEU A 81 -3.61 -13.33 11.76
C LEU A 81 -3.89 -11.84 11.93
N GLU A 82 -5.09 -11.39 11.58
CA GLU A 82 -5.50 -9.99 11.74
C GLU A 82 -5.50 -9.59 13.22
N ALA A 83 -6.03 -10.42 14.12
CA ALA A 83 -6.07 -10.17 15.55
C ALA A 83 -4.67 -10.11 16.17
N ASP A 84 -3.76 -10.97 15.74
CA ASP A 84 -2.39 -11.04 16.26
C ASP A 84 -1.52 -9.86 15.77
N ILE A 85 -1.76 -9.35 14.55
CA ILE A 85 -1.00 -8.25 13.97
C ILE A 85 -1.56 -6.88 14.39
N GLU A 86 -2.83 -6.79 14.75
CA GLU A 86 -3.51 -5.53 15.07
C GLU A 86 -2.77 -4.68 16.13
N PRO A 87 -2.20 -5.23 17.22
CA PRO A 87 -1.44 -4.43 18.18
C PRO A 87 -0.18 -3.76 17.61
N PHE A 88 0.42 -4.39 16.58
CA PHE A 88 1.65 -3.92 15.94
C PHE A 88 1.40 -2.99 14.76
N LYS A 89 0.21 -3.02 14.19
CA LYS A 89 -0.16 -2.28 12.98
C LYS A 89 0.10 -0.77 13.11
N GLY A 90 -0.34 -0.16 14.22
CA GLY A 90 -0.12 1.27 14.45
C GLY A 90 1.35 1.64 14.59
N LEU A 91 2.13 0.83 15.31
CA LEU A 91 3.57 1.04 15.48
C LEU A 91 4.31 0.90 14.14
N LEU A 92 4.04 -0.17 13.39
CA LEU A 92 4.68 -0.43 12.10
C LEU A 92 4.31 0.65 11.07
N LEU A 93 3.05 1.09 11.07
CA LEU A 93 2.60 2.18 10.21
C LEU A 93 3.30 3.50 10.56
N GLY A 94 3.48 3.80 11.85
CA GLY A 94 4.24 4.97 12.31
C GLY A 94 5.70 4.92 11.84
N LEU A 95 6.38 3.78 12.00
CA LEU A 95 7.74 3.58 11.50
C LEU A 95 7.84 3.72 9.98
N PHE A 96 6.84 3.19 9.26
CA PHE A 96 6.75 3.34 7.80
C PHE A 96 6.68 4.81 7.40
N PHE A 97 5.82 5.61 8.01
CA PHE A 97 5.71 7.05 7.69
C PHE A 97 6.98 7.84 8.06
N ILE A 98 7.66 7.47 9.14
CA ILE A 98 8.97 8.06 9.48
C ILE A 98 9.99 7.74 8.38
N ALA A 99 10.08 6.49 7.96
CA ALA A 99 11.00 6.07 6.91
C ALA A 99 10.72 6.75 5.56
N VAL A 100 9.43 6.86 5.19
CA VAL A 100 9.02 7.60 3.98
C VAL A 100 9.36 9.08 4.11
N GLY A 101 9.09 9.71 5.26
CA GLY A 101 9.43 11.11 5.52
C GLY A 101 10.93 11.38 5.38
N MET A 102 11.77 10.47 5.87
CA MET A 102 13.23 10.57 5.72
C MET A 102 13.72 10.35 4.28
N SER A 103 12.96 9.66 3.45
CA SER A 103 13.31 9.42 2.04
C SER A 103 12.95 10.59 1.11
N ILE A 104 12.19 11.57 1.59
CA ILE A 104 11.79 12.74 0.80
C ILE A 104 12.97 13.72 0.69
N ASP A 105 13.36 14.03 -0.54
CA ASP A 105 14.33 15.10 -0.81
C ASP A 105 13.64 16.47 -0.80
N PHE A 106 13.69 17.12 0.36
CA PHE A 106 13.13 18.48 0.51
C PHE A 106 13.83 19.51 -0.38
N GLY A 107 15.09 19.27 -0.76
CA GLY A 107 15.82 20.15 -1.69
C GLY A 107 15.17 20.20 -3.06
N VAL A 108 14.69 19.06 -3.57
CA VAL A 108 13.96 18.96 -4.85
C VAL A 108 12.62 19.71 -4.75
N ILE A 109 11.90 19.53 -3.65
CA ILE A 109 10.61 20.20 -3.44
C ILE A 109 10.76 21.72 -3.38
N LEU A 110 11.76 22.21 -2.66
CA LEU A 110 12.02 23.65 -2.48
C LEU A 110 12.57 24.32 -3.74
N ARG A 111 13.25 23.59 -4.62
CA ARG A 111 13.72 24.13 -5.91
C ARG A 111 12.59 24.40 -6.90
N SER A 112 11.51 23.63 -6.82
CA SER A 112 10.41 23.72 -7.78
C SER A 112 9.04 23.67 -7.10
N PRO A 113 8.71 24.63 -6.21
CA PRO A 113 7.46 24.60 -5.44
C PRO A 113 6.21 24.68 -6.32
N GLY A 114 6.28 25.40 -7.45
CA GLY A 114 5.19 25.48 -8.42
C GLY A 114 4.90 24.14 -9.09
N LEU A 115 5.95 23.41 -9.48
CA LEU A 115 5.80 22.06 -10.05
C LEU A 115 5.23 21.08 -9.01
N MET A 116 5.71 21.16 -7.77
CA MET A 116 5.20 20.36 -6.67
C MET A 116 3.71 20.61 -6.43
N ALA A 117 3.29 21.89 -6.38
CA ALA A 117 1.89 22.25 -6.24
C ALA A 117 1.04 21.76 -7.43
N ALA A 118 1.55 21.87 -8.66
CA ALA A 118 0.87 21.38 -9.85
C ALA A 118 0.68 19.86 -9.83
N ILE A 119 1.70 19.10 -9.43
CA ILE A 119 1.63 17.63 -9.29
C ILE A 119 0.62 17.26 -8.21
N LEU A 120 0.67 17.90 -7.05
CA LEU A 120 -0.25 17.64 -5.94
C LEU A 120 -1.70 17.91 -6.34
N VAL A 121 -1.99 19.08 -6.90
CA VAL A 121 -3.33 19.46 -7.35
C VAL A 121 -3.81 18.55 -8.49
N GLY A 122 -2.95 18.27 -9.47
CA GLY A 122 -3.27 17.36 -10.57
C GLY A 122 -3.56 15.95 -10.10
N PHE A 123 -2.78 15.43 -9.16
CA PHE A 123 -2.98 14.12 -8.55
C PHE A 123 -4.31 14.03 -7.79
N LEU A 124 -4.58 15.01 -6.92
CA LEU A 124 -5.83 15.07 -6.16
C LEU A 124 -7.05 15.23 -7.08
N ALA A 125 -6.95 16.10 -8.10
CA ALA A 125 -8.02 16.32 -9.07
C ALA A 125 -8.31 15.04 -9.88
N ALA A 126 -7.28 14.37 -10.39
CA ALA A 126 -7.43 13.13 -11.13
C ALA A 126 -8.11 12.04 -10.28
N LYS A 127 -7.67 11.86 -9.05
CA LYS A 127 -8.29 10.91 -8.11
C LYS A 127 -9.73 11.32 -7.77
N ALA A 128 -9.98 12.59 -7.50
CA ALA A 128 -11.32 13.07 -7.19
C ALA A 128 -12.30 12.82 -8.34
N VAL A 129 -11.88 13.04 -9.59
CA VAL A 129 -12.70 12.75 -10.77
C VAL A 129 -13.03 11.27 -10.86
N VAL A 130 -12.04 10.38 -10.70
CA VAL A 130 -12.23 8.93 -10.75
C VAL A 130 -13.16 8.46 -9.63
N ILE A 131 -12.95 8.92 -8.39
CA ILE A 131 -13.75 8.51 -7.24
C ILE A 131 -15.18 9.06 -7.34
N TYR A 132 -15.33 10.30 -7.81
CA TYR A 132 -16.66 10.87 -8.02
C TYR A 132 -17.43 10.12 -9.13
N ALA A 133 -16.76 9.72 -10.23
CA ALA A 133 -17.34 8.90 -11.25
C ALA A 133 -17.76 7.52 -10.70
N LEU A 134 -16.89 6.91 -9.87
CA LEU A 134 -17.19 5.64 -9.19
C LEU A 134 -18.38 5.78 -8.23
N ALA A 135 -18.44 6.86 -7.45
CA ALA A 135 -19.56 7.16 -6.56
C ALA A 135 -20.92 7.25 -7.29
N LYS A 136 -20.89 7.69 -8.56
CA LYS A 136 -22.10 7.66 -9.42
C LYS A 136 -22.47 6.24 -9.83
N VAL A 137 -21.49 5.43 -10.20
CA VAL A 137 -21.72 4.04 -10.65
C VAL A 137 -22.22 3.16 -9.51
N VAL A 138 -21.71 3.38 -8.29
CA VAL A 138 -22.12 2.63 -7.08
C VAL A 138 -23.41 3.19 -6.45
N GLU A 139 -24.02 4.20 -7.08
CA GLU A 139 -25.29 4.80 -6.65
C GLU A 139 -25.26 5.43 -5.25
N ILE A 140 -24.09 5.95 -4.82
CA ILE A 140 -24.01 6.70 -3.55
C ILE A 140 -24.94 7.92 -3.59
N PRO A 141 -25.70 8.22 -2.52
CA PRO A 141 -26.58 9.37 -2.47
C PRO A 141 -25.87 10.68 -2.82
N TYR A 142 -26.51 11.53 -3.60
CA TYR A 142 -25.89 12.77 -4.12
C TYR A 142 -25.29 13.65 -3.02
N GLN A 143 -25.95 13.70 -1.85
CA GLN A 143 -25.51 14.50 -0.69
C GLN A 143 -24.21 13.99 -0.06
N GLU A 144 -23.91 12.69 -0.16
CA GLU A 144 -22.73 12.05 0.42
C GLU A 144 -21.54 11.97 -0.54
N ARG A 145 -21.77 12.11 -1.86
CA ARG A 145 -20.72 12.01 -2.89
C ARG A 145 -19.55 12.95 -2.68
N PRO A 146 -19.73 14.24 -2.34
CA PRO A 146 -18.60 15.14 -2.13
C PRO A 146 -17.72 14.70 -0.96
N VAL A 147 -18.32 14.30 0.16
CA VAL A 147 -17.60 13.83 1.35
C VAL A 147 -16.87 12.54 1.03
N PHE A 148 -17.54 11.58 0.41
CA PHE A 148 -16.94 10.33 -0.03
C PHE A 148 -15.74 10.58 -0.96
N THR A 149 -15.89 11.50 -1.93
CA THR A 149 -14.81 11.85 -2.87
C THR A 149 -13.63 12.49 -2.15
N LEU A 150 -13.87 13.45 -1.26
CA LEU A 150 -12.82 14.14 -0.51
C LEU A 150 -12.02 13.17 0.38
N LEU A 151 -12.70 12.27 1.08
CA LEU A 151 -12.05 11.32 1.98
C LEU A 151 -11.19 10.30 1.24
N LEU A 152 -11.57 9.89 0.02
CA LEU A 152 -10.84 8.89 -0.75
C LEU A 152 -9.88 9.47 -1.81
N ALA A 153 -9.96 10.77 -2.10
CA ALA A 153 -9.11 11.42 -3.10
C ALA A 153 -7.63 11.50 -2.68
N GLN A 154 -7.33 11.41 -1.39
CA GLN A 154 -5.94 11.38 -0.90
C GLN A 154 -5.13 10.22 -1.50
N GLY A 155 -3.80 10.35 -1.49
CA GLY A 155 -2.90 9.26 -1.86
C GLY A 155 -3.04 8.09 -0.88
N GLY A 156 -2.95 6.86 -1.37
CA GLY A 156 -2.83 5.68 -0.51
C GLY A 156 -1.37 5.37 -0.22
N GLU A 157 -1.08 4.66 0.89
CA GLU A 157 0.26 4.25 1.28
C GLU A 157 0.98 3.38 0.24
N PHE A 158 0.24 2.63 -0.56
CA PHE A 158 0.82 1.83 -1.64
C PHE A 158 1.45 2.67 -2.76
N ALA A 159 1.08 3.94 -2.90
CA ALA A 159 1.70 4.84 -3.87
C ALA A 159 3.21 4.99 -3.62
N PHE A 160 3.64 5.02 -2.36
CA PHE A 160 5.07 5.09 -2.00
C PHE A 160 5.82 3.86 -2.52
N VAL A 161 5.26 2.66 -2.29
CA VAL A 161 5.84 1.39 -2.75
C VAL A 161 5.95 1.35 -4.26
N VAL A 162 4.88 1.74 -4.96
CA VAL A 162 4.83 1.73 -6.43
C VAL A 162 5.82 2.73 -7.02
N PHE A 163 5.88 3.96 -6.49
CA PHE A 163 6.80 4.98 -7.01
C PHE A 163 8.26 4.65 -6.71
N GLN A 164 8.58 4.09 -5.54
CA GLN A 164 9.94 3.62 -5.24
C GLN A 164 10.34 2.45 -6.13
N ALA A 165 9.46 1.48 -6.36
CA ALA A 165 9.72 0.35 -7.25
C ALA A 165 9.92 0.81 -8.70
N ALA A 166 9.09 1.75 -9.18
CA ALA A 166 9.21 2.31 -10.52
C ALA A 166 10.50 3.11 -10.71
N ALA A 167 10.93 3.87 -9.70
CA ALA A 167 12.22 4.57 -9.72
C ALA A 167 13.39 3.57 -9.73
N GLY A 168 13.34 2.52 -8.91
CA GLY A 168 14.34 1.45 -8.90
C GLY A 168 14.42 0.69 -10.23
N ALA A 169 13.32 0.57 -10.95
CA ALA A 169 13.26 0.00 -12.30
C ALA A 169 13.60 1.03 -13.42
N SER A 170 14.04 2.25 -13.05
CA SER A 170 14.39 3.33 -13.99
C SER A 170 13.25 3.71 -14.95
N VAL A 171 11.99 3.55 -14.53
CA VAL A 171 10.81 3.95 -15.31
C VAL A 171 10.75 5.48 -15.43
N PHE A 172 11.21 6.19 -14.40
CA PHE A 172 11.36 7.64 -14.38
C PHE A 172 12.54 8.06 -13.48
N PRO A 173 13.05 9.30 -13.61
CA PRO A 173 14.16 9.80 -12.81
C PRO A 173 13.84 9.80 -11.31
N ALA A 174 14.86 9.62 -10.47
CA ALA A 174 14.73 9.65 -9.01
C ALA A 174 14.14 10.98 -8.49
N GLU A 175 14.45 12.10 -9.17
CA GLU A 175 13.87 13.41 -8.87
C GLU A 175 12.35 13.43 -9.02
N THR A 176 11.84 12.83 -10.09
CA THR A 176 10.39 12.69 -10.34
C THR A 176 9.75 11.79 -9.26
N ALA A 177 10.44 10.71 -8.85
CA ALA A 177 9.98 9.86 -7.77
C ALA A 177 9.84 10.66 -6.46
N SER A 178 10.83 11.46 -6.10
CA SER A 178 10.80 12.30 -4.90
C SER A 178 9.64 13.29 -4.92
N LEU A 179 9.34 13.90 -6.06
CA LEU A 179 8.19 14.81 -6.22
C LEU A 179 6.86 14.06 -6.06
N LEU A 180 6.72 12.89 -6.66
CA LEU A 180 5.50 12.08 -6.57
C LEU A 180 5.28 11.56 -5.14
N ILE A 181 6.32 11.07 -4.48
CA ILE A 181 6.29 10.62 -3.08
C ILE A 181 5.93 11.79 -2.17
N GLY A 182 6.56 12.95 -2.37
CA GLY A 182 6.24 14.17 -1.64
C GLY A 182 4.79 14.62 -1.84
N ALA A 183 4.27 14.56 -3.07
CA ALA A 183 2.87 14.90 -3.37
C ALA A 183 1.89 13.96 -2.65
N VAL A 184 2.16 12.65 -2.62
CA VAL A 184 1.34 11.68 -1.88
C VAL A 184 1.38 11.96 -0.39
N ALA A 185 2.57 12.18 0.20
CA ALA A 185 2.72 12.49 1.61
C ALA A 185 1.97 13.78 2.01
N LEU A 186 2.10 14.84 1.20
CA LEU A 186 1.37 16.09 1.41
C LEU A 186 -0.15 15.91 1.25
N SER A 187 -0.59 15.08 0.31
CA SER A 187 -2.03 14.79 0.14
C SER A 187 -2.63 14.13 1.38
N MET A 188 -1.89 13.20 2.01
CA MET A 188 -2.30 12.55 3.25
C MET A 188 -2.32 13.54 4.42
N LEU A 189 -1.30 14.40 4.53
CA LEU A 189 -1.24 15.43 5.58
C LEU A 189 -2.41 16.41 5.47
N ILE A 190 -2.71 16.89 4.27
CA ILE A 190 -3.84 17.80 4.03
C ILE A 190 -5.16 17.14 4.42
N SER A 191 -5.38 15.89 4.03
CA SER A 191 -6.60 15.17 4.39
C SER A 191 -6.71 14.93 5.89
N CYS A 192 -5.60 14.62 6.57
CA CYS A 192 -5.56 14.49 8.02
C CYS A 192 -5.94 15.82 8.70
N LEU A 193 -5.38 16.94 8.27
CA LEU A 193 -5.68 18.26 8.82
C LEU A 193 -7.15 18.69 8.58
N LEU A 194 -7.70 18.37 7.41
CA LEU A 194 -9.10 18.64 7.09
C LEU A 194 -10.06 17.81 7.95
N TYR A 195 -9.70 16.56 8.26
CA TYR A 195 -10.51 15.67 9.08
C TYR A 195 -10.45 16.01 10.57
N THR A 196 -9.31 16.48 11.07
CA THR A 196 -9.11 16.85 12.48
C THR A 196 -9.59 18.27 12.81
N SER A 197 -10.04 19.04 11.82
CA SER A 197 -10.61 20.36 12.03
C SER A 197 -11.94 20.25 12.82
N PRO A 198 -12.07 20.89 13.99
CA PRO A 198 -13.29 20.77 14.80
C PRO A 198 -14.50 21.24 14.00
N SER A 199 -15.55 20.40 13.98
CA SER A 199 -16.81 20.76 13.35
C SER A 199 -17.45 21.92 14.12
N PRO A 200 -18.02 22.93 13.44
CA PRO A 200 -18.76 24.02 14.11
C PRO A 200 -19.97 23.55 14.93
N ARG A 201 -20.27 22.25 14.93
CA ARG A 201 -21.37 21.64 15.71
C ARG A 201 -20.95 21.12 17.08
N ASP A 202 -19.66 21.16 17.41
CA ASP A 202 -19.11 20.67 18.68
C ASP A 202 -18.86 21.82 19.69
N SER A 203 -19.39 23.03 19.42
CA SER A 203 -19.34 24.21 20.27
C SER A 203 -20.72 24.58 20.79
#